data_eea01f09f0c1f2a7a0aeaa944963a098
#
_entry.id   eea01f09f0c1f2a7a0aeaa944963a098
#
_cell.length_a   1.000
_cell.length_b   1.000
_cell.length_c   1.000
_cell.angle_alpha   90.00
_cell.angle_beta   90.00
_cell.angle_gamma   90.00
#
_symmetry.space_group_name_H-M   'P 1'
#
loop_
_entity.id
_entity.type
_entity.pdbx_description
1 polymer ?
#
loop_
_entity_poly.entity_id
_entity_poly.type
_entity_poly.pdbx_seq_one_letter_code
_entity_poly.pdbx_strand_id
1 'polypeptide(L)'
;MDFSRCDIGKIGFYELIPVLLRTESVTIQGHPLTPLELKEFSTKLEELEDRELKTLDISSCGLNNQSMPQISNFVMHLENLDLHHSEFGVESMRTLVSAIQEKGVGKLRSLNLRLCKLNDECLEILAEIIPSISSVTLSSNNFSGISAVKILCSKIENSDKVQLRYLDLKYSRVSQDMKKSLGEVCKKLNIDLKVW
;
A
#
# COMPACT_ATOMS: atom_id res chain seq x y z
N MET A 1 13.41 -0.86 13.92
CA MET A 1 14.13 0.44 14.11
C MET A 1 13.19 1.57 13.71
N ASP A 2 13.25 2.69 14.43
CA ASP A 2 12.43 3.87 14.17
C ASP A 2 13.33 5.10 13.97
N PHE A 3 13.27 5.66 12.78
CA PHE A 3 13.96 6.88 12.36
C PHE A 3 12.97 8.00 12.01
N SER A 4 11.76 7.94 12.54
CA SER A 4 10.73 8.95 12.30
C SER A 4 11.25 10.35 12.61
N ARG A 5 11.13 11.25 11.64
CA ARG A 5 11.56 12.65 11.77
C ARG A 5 13.05 12.86 12.09
N CYS A 6 13.88 11.84 11.87
CA CYS A 6 15.33 12.00 11.95
C CYS A 6 15.85 12.63 10.66
N ASP A 7 16.78 13.55 10.77
CA ASP A 7 17.55 14.04 9.62
C ASP A 7 18.70 13.07 9.34
N ILE A 8 18.41 12.04 8.56
CA ILE A 8 19.40 11.01 8.22
C ILE A 8 20.38 11.54 7.17
N GLY A 9 19.98 12.52 6.35
CA GLY A 9 20.72 12.98 5.18
C GLY A 9 20.89 11.90 4.12
N LYS A 10 21.28 12.29 2.91
CA LYS A 10 21.43 11.32 1.79
C LYS A 10 22.50 10.27 2.05
N ILE A 11 23.69 10.68 2.51
CA ILE A 11 24.81 9.76 2.77
C ILE A 11 24.44 8.77 3.87
N GLY A 12 23.83 9.27 4.95
CA GLY A 12 23.39 8.42 6.05
C GLY A 12 22.38 7.37 5.65
N PHE A 13 21.44 7.69 4.73
CA PHE A 13 20.47 6.72 4.25
C PHE A 13 21.16 5.54 3.54
N TYR A 14 22.08 5.81 2.60
CA TYR A 14 22.80 4.74 1.88
C TYR A 14 23.62 3.83 2.83
N GLU A 15 24.27 4.41 3.82
CA GLU A 15 25.05 3.65 4.81
C GLU A 15 24.17 2.81 5.73
N LEU A 16 22.93 3.24 5.97
CA LEU A 16 21.97 2.51 6.80
C LEU A 16 21.31 1.34 6.09
N ILE A 17 21.19 1.34 4.76
CA ILE A 17 20.46 0.30 4.01
C ILE A 17 20.81 -1.13 4.48
N PRO A 18 22.06 -1.55 4.61
CA PRO A 18 22.39 -2.92 5.03
C PRO A 18 21.85 -3.27 6.43
N VAL A 19 21.81 -2.30 7.32
CA VAL A 19 21.27 -2.47 8.69
C VAL A 19 19.75 -2.52 8.67
N LEU A 20 19.11 -1.64 7.87
CA LEU A 20 17.67 -1.61 7.71
C LEU A 20 17.14 -2.95 7.18
N LEU A 21 17.80 -3.54 6.20
CA LEU A 21 17.40 -4.79 5.57
C LEU A 21 17.50 -6.01 6.48
N ARG A 22 18.39 -5.98 7.49
CA ARG A 22 18.54 -7.00 8.53
C ARG A 22 17.65 -6.74 9.75
N THR A 23 16.77 -5.76 9.68
CA THR A 23 15.87 -5.41 10.77
C THR A 23 14.44 -5.77 10.39
N GLU A 24 13.73 -6.50 11.21
CA GLU A 24 12.37 -6.98 10.91
C GLU A 24 11.37 -5.87 10.64
N SER A 25 11.48 -4.74 11.34
CA SER A 25 10.58 -3.59 11.20
C SER A 25 11.37 -2.28 11.16
N VAL A 26 11.12 -1.50 10.12
CA VAL A 26 11.77 -0.21 9.86
C VAL A 26 10.72 0.87 9.65
N THR A 27 10.88 2.00 10.33
CA THR A 27 10.10 3.23 10.13
C THR A 27 11.05 4.38 9.79
N ILE A 28 10.81 5.04 8.63
CA ILE A 28 11.60 6.18 8.13
C ILE A 28 10.66 7.38 7.90
N GLN A 29 9.55 7.41 8.58
CA GLN A 29 8.51 8.41 8.40
C GLN A 29 9.02 9.85 8.40
N GLY A 30 8.63 10.62 7.38
CA GLY A 30 8.93 12.05 7.30
C GLY A 30 10.33 12.39 6.79
N HIS A 31 11.15 11.39 6.43
CA HIS A 31 12.42 11.62 5.75
C HIS A 31 12.20 11.63 4.21
N PRO A 32 12.49 12.72 3.48
CA PRO A 32 12.28 12.76 2.04
C PRO A 32 13.12 11.69 1.33
N LEU A 33 12.46 10.80 0.60
CA LEU A 33 13.10 9.75 -0.18
C LEU A 33 13.01 10.04 -1.68
N THR A 34 14.14 10.07 -2.34
CA THR A 34 14.22 10.21 -3.79
C THR A 34 14.03 8.86 -4.50
N PRO A 35 13.61 8.85 -5.79
CA PRO A 35 13.55 7.61 -6.56
C PRO A 35 14.90 6.88 -6.65
N LEU A 36 16.03 7.59 -6.57
CA LEU A 36 17.37 6.99 -6.58
C LEU A 36 17.67 6.23 -5.29
N GLU A 37 17.33 6.81 -4.14
CA GLU A 37 17.47 6.15 -2.83
C GLU A 37 16.58 4.90 -2.73
N LEU A 38 15.34 4.99 -3.22
CA LEU A 38 14.43 3.84 -3.31
C LEU A 38 14.95 2.76 -4.25
N LYS A 39 15.59 3.14 -5.36
CA LYS A 39 16.23 2.20 -6.29
C LYS A 39 17.37 1.45 -5.62
N GLU A 40 18.25 2.15 -4.95
CA GLU A 40 19.36 1.52 -4.22
C GLU A 40 18.84 0.57 -3.14
N PHE A 41 17.83 1.02 -2.36
CA PHE A 41 17.19 0.20 -1.36
C PHE A 41 16.60 -1.09 -1.96
N SER A 42 15.87 -0.98 -3.08
CA SER A 42 15.27 -2.15 -3.74
C SER A 42 16.34 -3.10 -4.29
N THR A 43 17.41 -2.58 -4.91
CA THR A 43 18.52 -3.38 -5.40
C THR A 43 19.20 -4.15 -4.28
N LYS A 44 19.51 -3.47 -3.18
CA LYS A 44 20.14 -4.13 -2.01
C LYS A 44 19.20 -5.14 -1.34
N LEU A 45 17.90 -4.89 -1.33
CA LEU A 45 16.91 -5.85 -0.83
C LEU A 45 16.89 -7.14 -1.66
N GLU A 46 17.06 -7.05 -2.98
CA GLU A 46 17.12 -8.23 -3.86
C GLU A 46 18.44 -9.00 -3.71
N GLU A 47 19.56 -8.29 -3.57
CA GLU A 47 20.91 -8.88 -3.44
C GLU A 47 21.16 -9.58 -2.10
N LEU A 48 20.51 -9.13 -1.02
CA LEU A 48 20.78 -9.60 0.33
C LEU A 48 20.02 -10.90 0.63
N GLU A 49 20.74 -12.00 0.82
CA GLU A 49 20.16 -13.30 1.12
C GLU A 49 19.61 -13.39 2.56
N ASP A 50 20.31 -12.78 3.53
CA ASP A 50 20.00 -12.79 4.96
C ASP A 50 19.11 -11.63 5.42
N ARG A 51 18.26 -11.11 4.52
CA ARG A 51 17.29 -10.04 4.84
C ARG A 51 16.19 -10.52 5.78
N GLU A 52 15.91 -9.71 6.78
CA GLU A 52 14.85 -9.97 7.76
C GLU A 52 13.66 -9.01 7.65
N LEU A 53 13.76 -7.99 6.79
CA LEU A 53 12.77 -6.93 6.67
C LEU A 53 11.40 -7.47 6.25
N LYS A 54 10.40 -7.26 7.10
CA LYS A 54 8.99 -7.63 6.89
C LYS A 54 8.08 -6.42 6.89
N THR A 55 8.41 -5.41 7.69
CA THR A 55 7.59 -4.21 7.85
C THR A 55 8.39 -2.96 7.50
N LEU A 56 7.87 -2.20 6.53
CA LEU A 56 8.46 -0.94 6.09
C LEU A 56 7.41 0.18 6.13
N ASP A 57 7.69 1.20 6.93
CA ASP A 57 6.96 2.46 6.93
C ASP A 57 7.84 3.56 6.34
N ILE A 58 7.49 4.00 5.14
CA ILE A 58 8.07 5.13 4.41
C ILE A 58 7.01 6.20 4.13
N SER A 59 6.08 6.33 5.04
CA SER A 59 5.01 7.32 4.98
C SER A 59 5.52 8.74 5.14
N SER A 60 4.81 9.70 4.54
CA SER A 60 5.20 11.13 4.59
C SER A 60 6.63 11.41 4.07
N CYS A 61 7.18 10.56 3.22
CA CYS A 61 8.53 10.67 2.68
C CYS A 61 8.60 11.40 1.32
N GLY A 62 7.56 12.15 0.96
CA GLY A 62 7.50 12.86 -0.32
C GLY A 62 7.33 11.95 -1.55
N LEU A 63 6.82 10.74 -1.33
CA LEU A 63 6.62 9.76 -2.40
C LEU A 63 5.54 10.22 -3.39
N ASN A 64 5.78 9.94 -4.65
CA ASN A 64 4.90 10.32 -5.76
C ASN A 64 4.94 9.29 -6.90
N ASN A 65 4.37 9.63 -8.06
CA ASN A 65 4.34 8.72 -9.21
C ASN A 65 5.72 8.21 -9.66
N GLN A 66 6.77 9.01 -9.49
CA GLN A 66 8.15 8.62 -9.88
C GLN A 66 8.76 7.60 -8.89
N SER A 67 8.24 7.51 -7.68
CA SER A 67 8.69 6.57 -6.65
C SER A 67 8.11 5.17 -6.84
N MET A 68 6.93 5.05 -7.44
CA MET A 68 6.18 3.80 -7.50
C MET A 68 6.89 2.65 -8.22
N PRO A 69 7.60 2.85 -9.35
CA PRO A 69 8.34 1.76 -9.98
C PRO A 69 9.36 1.10 -9.03
N GLN A 70 10.01 1.89 -8.18
CA GLN A 70 10.99 1.37 -7.21
C GLN A 70 10.29 0.65 -6.05
N ILE A 71 9.17 1.20 -5.56
CA ILE A 71 8.34 0.58 -4.53
C ILE A 71 7.82 -0.78 -5.00
N SER A 72 7.37 -0.88 -6.24
CA SER A 72 6.86 -2.11 -6.85
C SER A 72 7.89 -3.23 -6.94
N ASN A 73 9.18 -2.91 -6.94
CA ASN A 73 10.23 -3.93 -6.95
C ASN A 73 10.35 -4.64 -5.60
N PHE A 74 10.12 -3.94 -4.50
CA PHE A 74 10.33 -4.54 -3.16
C PHE A 74 9.04 -4.91 -2.42
N VAL A 75 7.86 -4.53 -2.90
CA VAL A 75 6.59 -4.83 -2.23
C VAL A 75 6.38 -6.31 -1.95
N MET A 76 6.89 -7.17 -2.80
CA MET A 76 6.75 -8.63 -2.69
C MET A 76 7.56 -9.26 -1.56
N HIS A 77 8.58 -8.56 -1.08
CA HIS A 77 9.45 -9.05 0.00
C HIS A 77 8.91 -8.68 1.38
N LEU A 78 7.91 -7.79 1.44
CA LEU A 78 7.35 -7.24 2.67
C LEU A 78 6.04 -7.94 3.05
N GLU A 79 5.78 -8.01 4.36
CA GLU A 79 4.48 -8.39 4.90
C GLU A 79 3.60 -7.16 5.13
N ASN A 80 4.19 -6.04 5.54
CA ASN A 80 3.49 -4.80 5.82
C ASN A 80 4.19 -3.62 5.15
N LEU A 81 3.45 -2.85 4.37
CA LEU A 81 3.93 -1.65 3.70
C LEU A 81 3.04 -0.46 4.02
N ASP A 82 3.64 0.57 4.61
CA ASP A 82 2.98 1.85 4.87
C ASP A 82 3.52 2.95 3.95
N LEU A 83 2.62 3.48 3.12
CA LEU A 83 2.87 4.54 2.14
C LEU A 83 1.99 5.77 2.40
N HIS A 84 1.37 5.87 3.60
CA HIS A 84 0.40 6.92 3.83
C HIS A 84 1.00 8.34 3.67
N HIS A 85 0.13 9.29 3.34
CA HIS A 85 0.52 10.68 3.10
C HIS A 85 1.55 10.80 1.97
N SER A 86 1.22 10.23 0.82
CA SER A 86 1.96 10.28 -0.44
C SER A 86 1.09 10.85 -1.56
N GLU A 87 1.67 11.16 -2.72
CA GLU A 87 0.95 11.73 -3.86
C GLU A 87 0.95 10.77 -5.05
N PHE A 88 0.06 9.77 -5.01
CA PHE A 88 -0.06 8.78 -6.06
C PHE A 88 -1.23 9.07 -7.00
N GLY A 89 -1.01 8.87 -8.29
CA GLY A 89 -2.05 8.91 -9.31
C GLY A 89 -2.36 7.54 -9.88
N VAL A 90 -3.18 7.55 -10.93
CA VAL A 90 -3.64 6.34 -11.65
C VAL A 90 -2.48 5.48 -12.13
N GLU A 91 -1.44 6.08 -12.73
CA GLU A 91 -0.27 5.37 -13.22
C GLU A 91 0.52 4.66 -12.11
N SER A 92 0.60 5.26 -10.92
CA SER A 92 1.20 4.60 -9.76
C SER A 92 0.42 3.35 -9.38
N MET A 93 -0.91 3.43 -9.36
CA MET A 93 -1.74 2.27 -9.01
C MET A 93 -1.66 1.19 -10.09
N ARG A 94 -1.63 1.54 -11.36
CA ARG A 94 -1.39 0.59 -12.47
C ARG A 94 -0.06 -0.13 -12.29
N THR A 95 1.03 0.61 -12.03
CA THR A 95 2.38 0.05 -11.83
C THR A 95 2.39 -0.92 -10.64
N LEU A 96 1.82 -0.53 -9.50
CA LEU A 96 1.75 -1.38 -8.31
C LEU A 96 0.95 -2.65 -8.56
N VAL A 97 -0.25 -2.51 -9.13
CA VAL A 97 -1.15 -3.64 -9.41
C VAL A 97 -0.53 -4.59 -10.43
N SER A 98 0.05 -4.08 -11.53
CA SER A 98 0.73 -4.92 -12.53
C SER A 98 1.88 -5.72 -11.90
N ALA A 99 2.72 -5.10 -11.09
CA ALA A 99 3.81 -5.80 -10.42
C ALA A 99 3.31 -6.92 -9.48
N ILE A 100 2.21 -6.67 -8.75
CA ILE A 100 1.60 -7.68 -7.89
C ILE A 100 0.94 -8.79 -8.69
N GLN A 101 0.28 -8.49 -9.81
CA GLN A 101 -0.32 -9.50 -10.68
C GLN A 101 0.71 -10.37 -11.39
N GLU A 102 1.80 -9.80 -11.87
CA GLU A 102 2.87 -10.52 -12.57
C GLU A 102 3.66 -11.45 -11.63
N LYS A 103 4.00 -10.96 -10.45
CA LYS A 103 4.85 -11.68 -9.50
C LYS A 103 4.07 -12.38 -8.39
N GLY A 104 2.75 -12.14 -8.28
CA GLY A 104 1.88 -12.56 -7.16
C GLY A 104 1.95 -11.57 -5.98
N VAL A 105 1.03 -11.69 -5.05
CA VAL A 105 0.98 -10.86 -3.81
C VAL A 105 2.21 -11.09 -2.91
N GLY A 106 2.96 -12.17 -3.15
CA GLY A 106 4.10 -12.52 -2.32
C GLY A 106 3.71 -12.76 -0.87
N LYS A 107 4.38 -12.04 0.02
CA LYS A 107 4.13 -12.09 1.47
C LYS A 107 3.24 -10.94 1.97
N LEU A 108 2.84 -9.99 1.11
CA LEU A 108 2.14 -8.77 1.51
C LEU A 108 0.78 -9.09 2.16
N ARG A 109 0.64 -8.69 3.40
CA ARG A 109 -0.56 -8.87 4.23
C ARG A 109 -1.24 -7.56 4.56
N SER A 110 -0.48 -6.47 4.65
CA SER A 110 -1.01 -5.14 4.98
C SER A 110 -0.47 -4.08 4.04
N LEU A 111 -1.39 -3.28 3.48
CA LEU A 111 -1.07 -2.12 2.63
C LEU A 111 -1.81 -0.90 3.14
N ASN A 112 -1.07 0.13 3.52
CA ASN A 112 -1.62 1.42 3.94
C ASN A 112 -1.37 2.50 2.88
N LEU A 113 -2.46 2.97 2.28
CA LEU A 113 -2.53 4.05 1.29
C LEU A 113 -3.44 5.20 1.77
N ARG A 114 -3.52 5.42 3.09
CA ARG A 114 -4.28 6.52 3.67
C ARG A 114 -3.69 7.86 3.20
N LEU A 115 -4.56 8.87 2.94
CA LEU A 115 -4.13 10.24 2.55
C LEU A 115 -3.20 10.26 1.33
N CYS A 116 -3.43 9.39 0.33
CA CYS A 116 -2.60 9.31 -0.88
C CYS A 116 -3.21 10.00 -2.11
N LYS A 117 -4.24 10.85 -1.92
CA LYS A 117 -4.94 11.59 -2.98
C LYS A 117 -5.58 10.71 -4.06
N LEU A 118 -5.86 9.44 -3.73
CA LEU A 118 -6.44 8.48 -4.66
C LEU A 118 -7.89 8.87 -5.01
N ASN A 119 -8.25 8.66 -6.27
CA ASN A 119 -9.59 8.88 -6.83
C ASN A 119 -10.31 7.55 -7.16
N ASP A 120 -11.50 7.65 -7.75
CA ASP A 120 -12.31 6.49 -8.11
C ASP A 120 -11.61 5.54 -9.08
N GLU A 121 -10.91 6.04 -10.10
CA GLU A 121 -10.14 5.22 -11.03
C GLU A 121 -9.02 4.44 -10.33
N CYS A 122 -8.36 5.06 -9.36
CA CYS A 122 -7.38 4.37 -8.52
C CYS A 122 -8.01 3.22 -7.72
N LEU A 123 -9.24 3.42 -7.20
CA LEU A 123 -9.97 2.38 -6.47
C LEU A 123 -10.35 1.21 -7.38
N GLU A 124 -10.80 1.49 -8.61
CA GLU A 124 -11.11 0.48 -9.61
C GLU A 124 -9.89 -0.40 -9.93
N ILE A 125 -8.73 0.21 -10.11
CA ILE A 125 -7.47 -0.50 -10.35
C ILE A 125 -7.07 -1.34 -9.13
N LEU A 126 -7.10 -0.75 -7.94
CA LEU A 126 -6.74 -1.45 -6.69
C LEU A 126 -7.70 -2.60 -6.37
N ALA A 127 -8.94 -2.55 -6.83
CA ALA A 127 -9.91 -3.62 -6.63
C ALA A 127 -9.42 -4.98 -7.15
N GLU A 128 -8.51 -5.00 -8.12
CA GLU A 128 -7.90 -6.22 -8.66
C GLU A 128 -7.05 -6.99 -7.62
N ILE A 129 -6.45 -6.30 -6.67
CA ILE A 129 -5.53 -6.90 -5.69
C ILE A 129 -6.06 -6.88 -4.26
N ILE A 130 -7.01 -6.00 -3.93
CA ILE A 130 -7.58 -5.87 -2.58
C ILE A 130 -8.06 -7.21 -2.00
N PRO A 131 -8.78 -8.08 -2.74
CA PRO A 131 -9.22 -9.36 -2.19
C PRO A 131 -8.08 -10.28 -1.72
N SER A 132 -6.88 -10.10 -2.26
CA SER A 132 -5.70 -10.92 -1.97
C SER A 132 -4.85 -10.41 -0.81
N ILE A 133 -5.15 -9.23 -0.25
CA ILE A 133 -4.41 -8.60 0.84
C ILE A 133 -5.26 -8.61 2.11
N SER A 134 -4.70 -9.05 3.24
CA SER A 134 -5.48 -9.25 4.47
C SER A 134 -5.98 -7.96 5.09
N SER A 135 -5.21 -6.89 5.01
CA SER A 135 -5.54 -5.57 5.60
C SER A 135 -5.24 -4.45 4.62
N VAL A 136 -6.25 -3.67 4.24
CA VAL A 136 -6.08 -2.53 3.34
C VAL A 136 -6.67 -1.27 3.96
N THR A 137 -5.85 -0.23 4.07
CA THR A 137 -6.25 1.10 4.56
C THR A 137 -6.22 2.10 3.42
N LEU A 138 -7.38 2.64 3.08
CA LEU A 138 -7.62 3.62 2.01
C LEU A 138 -8.30 4.88 2.54
N SER A 139 -8.33 5.08 3.85
CA SER A 139 -9.01 6.20 4.49
C SER A 139 -8.47 7.55 4.05
N SER A 140 -9.31 8.57 4.11
CA SER A 140 -8.95 9.96 3.74
C SER A 140 -8.47 10.11 2.29
N ASN A 141 -9.05 9.34 1.37
CA ASN A 141 -8.91 9.49 -0.08
C ASN A 141 -10.20 10.08 -0.69
N ASN A 142 -10.36 10.12 -2.00
CA ASN A 142 -11.48 10.78 -2.66
C ASN A 142 -12.30 9.81 -3.52
N PHE A 143 -13.04 8.90 -2.87
CA PHE A 143 -13.87 7.90 -3.53
C PHE A 143 -15.33 8.29 -3.48
N SER A 144 -15.81 9.03 -4.46
CA SER A 144 -17.19 9.52 -4.56
C SER A 144 -18.05 8.79 -5.59
N GLY A 145 -17.42 8.00 -6.46
CA GLY A 145 -18.07 7.28 -7.56
C GLY A 145 -18.65 5.93 -7.15
N ILE A 146 -19.97 5.78 -7.29
CA ILE A 146 -20.64 4.50 -7.00
C ILE A 146 -20.14 3.34 -7.87
N SER A 147 -19.66 3.63 -9.08
CA SER A 147 -19.09 2.64 -10.01
C SER A 147 -17.88 1.95 -9.43
N ALA A 148 -16.91 2.72 -8.93
CA ALA A 148 -15.68 2.20 -8.34
C ALA A 148 -15.97 1.26 -7.14
N VAL A 149 -16.91 1.65 -6.29
CA VAL A 149 -17.32 0.81 -5.15
C VAL A 149 -18.02 -0.46 -5.60
N LYS A 150 -18.88 -0.40 -6.64
CA LYS A 150 -19.53 -1.60 -7.20
C LYS A 150 -18.50 -2.56 -7.80
N ILE A 151 -17.48 -2.04 -8.49
CA ILE A 151 -16.37 -2.84 -9.01
C ILE A 151 -15.63 -3.51 -7.86
N LEU A 152 -15.28 -2.77 -6.82
CA LEU A 152 -14.64 -3.33 -5.62
C LEU A 152 -15.49 -4.45 -4.99
N CYS A 153 -16.77 -4.23 -4.77
CA CYS A 153 -17.69 -5.24 -4.25
C CYS A 153 -17.67 -6.51 -5.12
N SER A 154 -17.81 -6.33 -6.44
CA SER A 154 -17.81 -7.44 -7.41
C SER A 154 -16.49 -8.22 -7.37
N LYS A 155 -15.34 -7.55 -7.29
CA LYS A 155 -14.04 -8.21 -7.20
C LYS A 155 -13.88 -8.99 -5.90
N ILE A 156 -14.37 -8.46 -4.78
CA ILE A 156 -14.34 -9.16 -3.50
C ILE A 156 -15.25 -10.40 -3.53
N GLU A 157 -16.46 -10.28 -4.08
CA GLU A 157 -17.42 -11.40 -4.12
C GLU A 157 -17.02 -12.51 -5.07
N ASN A 158 -16.41 -12.18 -6.22
CA ASN A 158 -16.07 -13.12 -7.28
C ASN A 158 -14.62 -13.65 -7.17
N SER A 159 -13.89 -13.29 -6.14
CA SER A 159 -12.55 -13.83 -5.91
C SER A 159 -12.64 -15.26 -5.38
N ASP A 160 -11.94 -16.20 -6.04
CA ASP A 160 -11.89 -17.61 -5.63
C ASP A 160 -11.34 -17.78 -4.20
N LYS A 161 -10.46 -16.88 -3.77
CA LYS A 161 -9.83 -16.92 -2.47
C LYS A 161 -9.70 -15.52 -1.87
N VAL A 162 -10.67 -15.12 -1.07
CA VAL A 162 -10.66 -13.85 -0.36
C VAL A 162 -9.79 -13.95 0.89
N GLN A 163 -8.67 -13.23 0.90
CA GLN A 163 -7.79 -13.10 2.07
C GLN A 163 -8.13 -11.86 2.90
N LEU A 164 -8.87 -10.90 2.33
CA LEU A 164 -9.23 -9.64 2.97
C LEU A 164 -9.98 -9.89 4.29
N ARG A 165 -9.53 -9.24 5.37
CA ARG A 165 -10.12 -9.28 6.72
C ARG A 165 -10.41 -7.90 7.27
N TYR A 166 -9.72 -6.89 6.77
CA TYR A 166 -9.87 -5.50 7.21
C TYR A 166 -9.82 -4.55 6.02
N LEU A 167 -10.81 -3.66 5.92
CA LEU A 167 -10.88 -2.60 4.91
C LEU A 167 -11.29 -1.27 5.56
N ASP A 168 -10.42 -0.26 5.48
CA ASP A 168 -10.72 1.08 6.00
C ASP A 168 -10.87 2.09 4.86
N LEU A 169 -12.08 2.65 4.74
CA LEU A 169 -12.46 3.69 3.79
C LEU A 169 -13.00 4.95 4.54
N LYS A 170 -12.67 5.14 5.82
CA LYS A 170 -13.09 6.31 6.58
C LYS A 170 -12.69 7.61 5.89
N TYR A 171 -13.52 8.62 6.01
CA TYR A 171 -13.24 9.96 5.48
C TYR A 171 -12.95 10.01 3.96
N SER A 172 -13.44 9.05 3.19
CA SER A 172 -13.17 8.89 1.75
C SER A 172 -14.37 9.26 0.87
N ARG A 173 -15.28 10.12 1.35
CA ARG A 173 -16.48 10.60 0.65
C ARG A 173 -17.45 9.52 0.18
N VAL A 174 -17.38 8.34 0.74
CA VAL A 174 -18.27 7.21 0.42
C VAL A 174 -19.71 7.55 0.82
N SER A 175 -20.65 7.51 -0.14
CA SER A 175 -22.07 7.81 0.11
C SER A 175 -22.76 6.72 0.94
N GLN A 176 -23.98 6.99 1.44
CA GLN A 176 -24.72 6.00 2.24
C GLN A 176 -25.06 4.73 1.44
N ASP A 177 -25.39 4.86 0.16
CA ASP A 177 -25.67 3.69 -0.71
C ASP A 177 -24.41 2.84 -0.93
N MET A 178 -23.26 3.50 -1.10
CA MET A 178 -21.97 2.82 -1.22
C MET A 178 -21.60 2.10 0.07
N LYS A 179 -21.80 2.74 1.24
CA LYS A 179 -21.59 2.12 2.56
C LYS A 179 -22.48 0.90 2.76
N LYS A 180 -23.74 0.97 2.32
CA LYS A 180 -24.66 -0.16 2.40
C LYS A 180 -24.17 -1.33 1.54
N SER A 181 -23.84 -1.09 0.27
CA SER A 181 -23.35 -2.13 -0.63
C SER A 181 -22.08 -2.80 -0.11
N LEU A 182 -21.09 -2.02 0.33
CA LEU A 182 -19.86 -2.54 0.95
C LEU A 182 -20.16 -3.32 2.23
N GLY A 183 -21.06 -2.80 3.07
CA GLY A 183 -21.44 -3.42 4.34
C GLY A 183 -22.08 -4.80 4.14
N GLU A 184 -22.91 -4.97 3.12
CA GLU A 184 -23.54 -6.26 2.78
C GLU A 184 -22.47 -7.29 2.37
N VAL A 185 -21.57 -6.92 1.45
CA VAL A 185 -20.47 -7.80 0.98
C VAL A 185 -19.51 -8.15 2.11
N CYS A 186 -19.05 -7.16 2.85
CA CYS A 186 -18.10 -7.36 3.95
C CYS A 186 -18.69 -8.22 5.08
N LYS A 187 -19.96 -8.02 5.42
CA LYS A 187 -20.67 -8.84 6.43
C LYS A 187 -20.75 -10.31 5.99
N LYS A 188 -21.11 -10.56 4.73
CA LYS A 188 -21.20 -11.92 4.17
C LYS A 188 -19.87 -12.67 4.24
N LEU A 189 -18.76 -11.97 4.08
CA LEU A 189 -17.41 -12.53 4.02
C LEU A 189 -16.60 -12.37 5.32
N ASN A 190 -17.24 -11.85 6.39
CA ASN A 190 -16.62 -11.59 7.69
C ASN A 190 -15.40 -10.67 7.59
N ILE A 191 -15.53 -9.58 6.83
CA ILE A 191 -14.52 -8.54 6.67
C ILE A 191 -14.87 -7.37 7.60
N ASP A 192 -13.92 -6.94 8.43
CA ASP A 192 -14.07 -5.73 9.29
C ASP A 192 -13.97 -4.48 8.43
N LEU A 193 -15.12 -3.85 8.18
CA LEU A 193 -15.24 -2.65 7.35
C LEU A 193 -15.31 -1.39 8.20
N LYS A 194 -14.47 -0.41 7.92
CA LYS A 194 -14.50 0.94 8.51
C LYS A 194 -14.85 1.96 7.41
N VAL A 195 -16.03 2.60 7.50
CA VAL A 195 -16.54 3.58 6.50
C VAL A 195 -17.20 4.82 7.13
N TRP A 196 -17.09 5.00 8.46
CA TRP A 196 -17.70 6.12 9.22
C TRP A 196 -16.65 7.15 9.61
#